data_e63afff229ea7f64a2b778f80102550b
#
_entry.id   e63afff229ea7f64a2b778f80102550b
#
_cell.length_a   1.000
_cell.length_b   1.000
_cell.length_c   1.000
_cell.angle_alpha   90.00
_cell.angle_beta   90.00
_cell.angle_gamma   90.00
#
_symmetry.space_group_name_H-M   'P 1'
#
loop_
_entity.id
_entity.type
_entity.pdbx_description
1 polymer ?
#
loop_
_entity_poly.entity_id
_entity_poly.type
_entity_poly.pdbx_seq_one_letter_code
_entity_poly.pdbx_strand_id
1 'polypeptide(L)'
;TANRRQRQMCIRDSFNDAQRQATKEAGEIAGLTVKRIINEPTAAALAYGLDKSDKDRTIAVFDLGGGTFDISILELGDGVFEVKSTNGDTHLGGDDFDQVIIDWLAEEFKKDESMDLREDPMALQRLKEAAEKAKVELSSSTQTEINLPYVTATASGPKHLVRTLTRAQFEQLADKLIQNTIKPCQSALKDAGMTASDIDEVILVGGSTRIPAIQAVVEKHFKKAPSKGVNPDEVVAVGAAIQGGVLSGDVKDVLLLDVTPLSLGIETMGGVMTRLIDSNTTIPTKKSEVFSTAADNQPCLLYTSDAADDSQC
;
A
#
# COMPACT_ATOMS: atom_id res chain seq x y z
N THR A 1 13.00 -10.07 36.14
CA THR A 1 13.37 -10.12 34.71
C THR A 1 12.13 -9.80 33.93
N ALA A 2 12.04 -8.54 33.46
CA ALA A 2 10.96 -8.09 32.60
C ALA A 2 11.00 -8.92 31.32
N ASN A 3 9.98 -9.73 31.07
CA ASN A 3 9.79 -10.40 29.81
C ASN A 3 9.68 -9.31 28.71
N ARG A 4 10.78 -9.08 27.98
CA ARG A 4 10.77 -8.20 26.81
C ARG A 4 9.77 -8.79 25.85
N ARG A 5 8.68 -8.06 25.60
CA ARG A 5 7.63 -8.50 24.68
C ARG A 5 8.24 -8.61 23.29
N GLN A 6 8.26 -9.81 22.76
CA GLN A 6 8.65 -10.08 21.37
C GLN A 6 7.53 -9.60 20.46
N ARG A 7 7.87 -9.00 19.31
CA ARG A 7 6.91 -8.49 18.35
C ARG A 7 7.29 -8.89 16.94
N GLN A 8 6.29 -9.25 16.19
CA GLN A 8 6.30 -9.26 14.74
C GLN A 8 5.88 -7.87 14.28
N MET A 9 6.55 -7.35 13.25
CA MET A 9 6.22 -6.06 12.64
C MET A 9 5.85 -6.31 11.18
N CYS A 10 4.73 -5.75 10.74
CA CYS A 10 4.33 -5.73 9.34
C CYS A 10 4.71 -4.37 8.73
N ILE A 11 5.08 -4.39 7.47
CA ILE A 11 5.46 -3.23 6.68
C ILE A 11 4.89 -3.36 5.26
N ARG A 12 4.81 -2.25 4.57
CA ARG A 12 4.50 -2.21 3.14
C ARG A 12 5.60 -2.92 2.35
N ASP A 13 5.23 -3.64 1.31
CA ASP A 13 6.18 -4.32 0.44
C ASP A 13 7.01 -3.32 -0.38
N SER A 14 6.46 -2.16 -0.72
CA SER A 14 7.12 -1.03 -1.39
C SER A 14 8.20 -0.32 -0.55
N PHE A 15 8.39 -0.68 0.75
CA PHE A 15 9.43 -0.08 1.59
C PHE A 15 10.82 -0.48 1.11
N ASN A 16 11.69 0.53 0.94
CA ASN A 16 13.11 0.34 0.70
C ASN A 16 13.85 -0.13 1.98
N ASP A 17 15.11 -0.49 1.84
CA ASP A 17 15.91 -1.07 2.94
C ASP A 17 16.08 -0.12 4.12
N ALA A 18 16.23 1.18 3.87
CA ALA A 18 16.33 2.21 4.92
C ALA A 18 15.01 2.30 5.72
N GLN A 19 13.86 2.25 5.06
CA GLN A 19 12.55 2.28 5.71
C GLN A 19 12.29 1.00 6.52
N ARG A 20 12.72 -0.17 6.02
CA ARG A 20 12.67 -1.45 6.72
C ARG A 20 13.50 -1.40 8.00
N GLN A 21 14.74 -0.91 7.90
CA GLN A 21 15.63 -0.77 9.03
C GLN A 21 15.07 0.23 10.06
N ALA A 22 14.58 1.39 9.63
CA ALA A 22 13.98 2.40 10.51
C ALA A 22 12.76 1.84 11.26
N THR A 23 11.93 1.02 10.61
CA THR A 23 10.78 0.35 11.25
C THR A 23 11.24 -0.62 12.33
N LYS A 24 12.28 -1.41 12.07
CA LYS A 24 12.88 -2.31 13.05
C LYS A 24 13.44 -1.54 14.26
N GLU A 25 14.21 -0.50 13.99
CA GLU A 25 14.81 0.35 15.03
C GLU A 25 13.76 1.06 15.87
N ALA A 26 12.67 1.53 15.29
CA ALA A 26 11.55 2.12 16.03
C ALA A 26 10.96 1.13 17.05
N GLY A 27 10.82 -0.14 16.67
CA GLY A 27 10.39 -1.20 17.59
C GLY A 27 11.40 -1.43 18.71
N GLU A 28 12.69 -1.43 18.40
CA GLU A 28 13.77 -1.62 19.38
C GLU A 28 13.86 -0.42 20.34
N ILE A 29 13.72 0.81 19.85
CA ILE A 29 13.66 2.04 20.65
C ILE A 29 12.46 2.00 21.62
N ALA A 30 11.33 1.47 21.18
CA ALA A 30 10.16 1.26 22.03
C ALA A 30 10.35 0.13 23.08
N GLY A 31 11.53 -0.47 23.16
CA GLY A 31 11.87 -1.53 24.11
C GLY A 31 11.35 -2.92 23.73
N LEU A 32 10.96 -3.11 22.45
CA LEU A 32 10.49 -4.38 21.92
C LEU A 32 11.67 -5.19 21.37
N THR A 33 11.55 -6.50 21.33
CA THR A 33 12.46 -7.37 20.58
C THR A 33 11.81 -7.71 19.26
N VAL A 34 12.26 -7.09 18.17
CA VAL A 34 11.76 -7.35 16.83
C VAL A 34 12.35 -8.67 16.33
N LYS A 35 11.51 -9.67 16.11
CA LYS A 35 11.93 -11.00 15.65
C LYS A 35 12.07 -11.06 14.14
N ARG A 36 11.11 -10.51 13.42
CA ARG A 36 11.07 -10.46 11.97
C ARG A 36 10.18 -9.31 11.52
N ILE A 37 10.44 -8.81 10.34
CA ILE A 37 9.54 -7.95 9.58
C ILE A 37 8.85 -8.83 8.53
N ILE A 38 7.56 -8.64 8.32
CA ILE A 38 6.75 -9.30 7.29
C ILE A 38 6.08 -8.25 6.42
N ASN A 39 6.00 -8.49 5.14
CA ASN A 39 5.27 -7.62 4.22
C ASN A 39 3.75 -7.75 4.44
N GLU A 40 3.02 -6.63 4.32
CA GLU A 40 1.55 -6.58 4.52
C GLU A 40 0.80 -7.58 3.64
N PRO A 41 1.03 -7.66 2.30
CA PRO A 41 0.32 -8.61 1.45
C PRO A 41 0.61 -10.06 1.81
N THR A 42 1.83 -10.35 2.25
CA THR A 42 2.22 -11.69 2.70
C THR A 42 1.52 -12.07 3.99
N ALA A 43 1.40 -11.13 4.94
CA ALA A 43 0.63 -11.32 6.16
C ALA A 43 -0.86 -11.57 5.84
N ALA A 44 -1.44 -10.77 4.92
CA ALA A 44 -2.82 -10.96 4.50
C ALA A 44 -3.07 -12.34 3.86
N ALA A 45 -2.14 -12.79 3.03
CA ALA A 45 -2.18 -14.13 2.44
C ALA A 45 -2.15 -15.25 3.48
N LEU A 46 -1.29 -15.12 4.51
CA LEU A 46 -1.24 -16.06 5.64
C LEU A 46 -2.58 -16.14 6.38
N ALA A 47 -3.17 -14.98 6.71
CA ALA A 47 -4.45 -14.94 7.39
C ALA A 47 -5.58 -15.57 6.57
N TYR A 48 -5.54 -15.38 5.25
CA TYR A 48 -6.53 -15.93 4.34
C TYR A 48 -6.35 -17.42 4.09
N GLY A 49 -5.10 -17.88 3.90
CA GLY A 49 -4.77 -19.21 3.41
C GLY A 49 -4.64 -20.28 4.49
N LEU A 50 -4.54 -19.90 5.78
CA LEU A 50 -4.26 -20.85 6.86
C LEU A 50 -5.27 -22.02 6.91
N ASP A 51 -6.55 -21.74 6.70
CA ASP A 51 -7.63 -22.72 6.71
C ASP A 51 -7.87 -23.37 5.34
N LYS A 52 -7.09 -23.04 4.31
CA LYS A 52 -7.34 -23.40 2.90
C LYS A 52 -6.16 -24.11 2.24
N SER A 53 -5.24 -24.65 3.04
CA SER A 53 -3.97 -25.25 2.61
C SER A 53 -4.09 -26.52 1.75
N ASP A 54 -5.29 -27.11 1.62
CA ASP A 54 -5.48 -28.40 0.97
C ASP A 54 -5.49 -28.35 -0.57
N LYS A 55 -5.35 -27.18 -1.19
CA LYS A 55 -5.35 -27.04 -2.66
C LYS A 55 -4.40 -25.94 -3.09
N ASP A 56 -3.66 -26.20 -4.14
CA ASP A 56 -2.88 -25.15 -4.83
C ASP A 56 -3.82 -24.06 -5.33
N ARG A 57 -3.47 -22.82 -5.02
CA ARG A 57 -4.22 -21.63 -5.41
C ARG A 57 -3.28 -20.48 -5.74
N THR A 58 -3.65 -19.74 -6.75
CA THR A 58 -3.02 -18.46 -7.07
C THR A 58 -3.91 -17.32 -6.61
N ILE A 59 -3.40 -16.47 -5.74
CA ILE A 59 -4.16 -15.34 -5.20
C ILE A 59 -3.50 -14.01 -5.59
N ALA A 60 -4.34 -12.99 -5.77
CA ALA A 60 -3.92 -11.60 -5.87
C ALA A 60 -4.31 -10.86 -4.59
N VAL A 61 -3.36 -10.24 -3.92
CA VAL A 61 -3.59 -9.36 -2.78
C VAL A 61 -3.53 -7.93 -3.27
N PHE A 62 -4.68 -7.26 -3.28
CA PHE A 62 -4.86 -5.88 -3.71
C PHE A 62 -4.98 -5.01 -2.47
N ASP A 63 -3.92 -4.29 -2.13
CA ASP A 63 -3.82 -3.46 -0.94
C ASP A 63 -3.86 -1.98 -1.31
N LEU A 64 -4.97 -1.31 -0.99
CA LEU A 64 -5.13 0.12 -1.15
C LEU A 64 -5.33 0.77 0.22
N GLY A 65 -4.23 1.23 0.78
CA GLY A 65 -4.18 1.89 2.07
C GLY A 65 -4.48 3.40 2.01
N GLY A 66 -4.04 4.12 3.04
CA GLY A 66 -4.19 5.58 3.10
C GLY A 66 -3.25 6.33 2.15
N GLY A 67 -2.01 5.86 1.97
CA GLY A 67 -1.00 6.58 1.19
C GLY A 67 -0.35 5.78 0.06
N THR A 68 -0.54 4.46 0.00
CA THR A 68 0.05 3.60 -1.04
C THR A 68 -0.92 2.59 -1.57
N PHE A 69 -0.64 2.15 -2.78
CA PHE A 69 -1.25 1.02 -3.44
C PHE A 69 -0.21 -0.05 -3.69
N ASP A 70 -0.48 -1.28 -3.27
CA ASP A 70 0.38 -2.43 -3.48
C ASP A 70 -0.44 -3.60 -4.02
N ILE A 71 0.13 -4.37 -4.95
CA ILE A 71 -0.45 -5.58 -5.52
C ILE A 71 0.58 -6.69 -5.49
N SER A 72 0.23 -7.85 -4.92
CA SER A 72 1.10 -9.02 -4.89
C SER A 72 0.38 -10.24 -5.42
N ILE A 73 1.10 -11.03 -6.22
CA ILE A 73 0.64 -12.31 -6.74
C ILE A 73 1.35 -13.42 -5.96
N LEU A 74 0.58 -14.33 -5.38
CA LEU A 74 1.10 -15.41 -4.55
C LEU A 74 0.54 -16.76 -4.99
N GLU A 75 1.36 -17.79 -4.85
CA GLU A 75 0.93 -19.17 -4.92
C GLU A 75 0.87 -19.79 -3.51
N LEU A 76 -0.21 -20.49 -3.23
CA LEU A 76 -0.44 -21.21 -1.98
C LEU A 76 -0.59 -22.70 -2.31
N GLY A 77 0.17 -23.56 -1.65
CA GLY A 77 0.06 -25.00 -1.80
C GLY A 77 0.86 -25.74 -0.73
N ASP A 78 0.36 -26.84 -0.21
CA ASP A 78 1.03 -27.71 0.77
C ASP A 78 1.65 -26.97 1.97
N GLY A 79 0.99 -25.93 2.47
CA GLY A 79 1.51 -25.09 3.55
C GLY A 79 2.60 -24.09 3.14
N VAL A 80 2.93 -24.02 1.86
CA VAL A 80 3.89 -23.04 1.30
C VAL A 80 3.13 -21.82 0.77
N PHE A 81 3.57 -20.65 1.17
CA PHE A 81 3.11 -19.36 0.68
C PHE A 81 4.27 -18.70 -0.08
N GLU A 82 4.19 -18.68 -1.39
CA GLU A 82 5.24 -18.14 -2.25
C GLU A 82 4.76 -16.87 -2.95
N VAL A 83 5.43 -15.75 -2.71
CA VAL A 83 5.23 -14.53 -3.48
C VAL A 83 5.92 -14.70 -4.84
N LYS A 84 5.17 -14.53 -5.93
CA LYS A 84 5.69 -14.62 -7.31
C LYS A 84 6.12 -13.27 -7.84
N SER A 85 5.35 -12.24 -7.51
CA SER A 85 5.66 -10.87 -7.88
C SER A 85 4.93 -9.88 -6.99
N THR A 86 5.48 -8.67 -6.91
CA THR A 86 4.84 -7.52 -6.28
C THR A 86 5.08 -6.29 -7.15
N ASN A 87 4.12 -5.36 -7.13
CA ASN A 87 4.21 -4.06 -7.80
C ASN A 87 3.31 -3.07 -7.06
N GLY A 88 3.44 -1.77 -7.31
CA GLY A 88 2.60 -0.79 -6.61
C GLY A 88 2.81 0.63 -7.09
N ASP A 89 2.20 1.55 -6.34
CA ASP A 89 2.37 2.99 -6.47
C ASP A 89 2.46 3.60 -5.07
N THR A 90 3.61 4.15 -4.74
CA THR A 90 3.89 4.74 -3.42
C THR A 90 3.20 6.08 -3.19
N HIS A 91 2.54 6.63 -4.21
CA HIS A 91 1.85 7.91 -4.21
C HIS A 91 0.38 7.77 -4.63
N LEU A 92 -0.22 6.62 -4.38
CA LEU A 92 -1.63 6.37 -4.67
C LEU A 92 -2.30 5.73 -3.46
N GLY A 93 -3.14 6.46 -2.77
CA GLY A 93 -3.84 5.98 -1.58
C GLY A 93 -5.08 6.78 -1.23
N GLY A 94 -5.68 6.46 -0.08
CA GLY A 94 -6.89 7.11 0.43
C GLY A 94 -6.78 8.64 0.55
N ASP A 95 -5.57 9.15 0.82
CA ASP A 95 -5.31 10.59 0.94
C ASP A 95 -5.51 11.31 -0.40
N ASP A 96 -5.21 10.64 -1.53
CA ASP A 96 -5.44 11.20 -2.87
C ASP A 96 -6.94 11.26 -3.17
N PHE A 97 -7.70 10.26 -2.72
CA PHE A 97 -9.17 10.28 -2.82
C PHE A 97 -9.79 11.39 -1.95
N ASP A 98 -9.21 11.68 -0.79
CA ASP A 98 -9.62 12.83 0.03
C ASP A 98 -9.29 14.13 -0.68
N GLN A 99 -8.11 14.22 -1.30
CA GLN A 99 -7.67 15.43 -1.99
C GLN A 99 -8.61 15.83 -3.15
N VAL A 100 -9.15 14.87 -3.92
CA VAL A 100 -10.11 15.24 -4.98
C VAL A 100 -11.42 15.79 -4.41
N ILE A 101 -11.84 15.37 -3.21
CA ILE A 101 -13.01 15.94 -2.52
C ILE A 101 -12.67 17.33 -2.00
N ILE A 102 -11.50 17.52 -1.40
CA ILE A 102 -11.01 18.81 -0.91
C ILE A 102 -10.99 19.83 -2.05
N ASP A 103 -10.40 19.46 -3.19
CA ASP A 103 -10.29 20.34 -4.35
C ASP A 103 -11.67 20.69 -4.91
N TRP A 104 -12.58 19.72 -5.00
CA TRP A 104 -13.95 19.99 -5.41
C TRP A 104 -14.65 20.95 -4.46
N LEU A 105 -14.56 20.75 -3.13
CA LEU A 105 -15.18 21.65 -2.13
C LEU A 105 -14.61 23.06 -2.20
N ALA A 106 -13.30 23.19 -2.36
CA ALA A 106 -12.62 24.47 -2.48
C ALA A 106 -13.05 25.24 -3.75
N GLU A 107 -13.14 24.53 -4.89
CA GLU A 107 -13.62 25.14 -6.14
C GLU A 107 -15.10 25.54 -6.08
N GLU A 108 -15.95 24.75 -5.45
CA GLU A 108 -17.35 25.10 -5.24
C GLU A 108 -17.50 26.33 -4.34
N PHE A 109 -16.72 26.41 -3.25
CA PHE A 109 -16.74 27.57 -2.36
C PHE A 109 -16.17 28.82 -3.07
N LYS A 110 -15.14 28.66 -3.88
CA LYS A 110 -14.53 29.76 -4.64
C LYS A 110 -15.48 30.37 -5.67
N LYS A 111 -16.37 29.55 -6.27
CA LYS A 111 -17.44 30.03 -7.17
C LYS A 111 -18.43 30.93 -6.44
N ASP A 112 -18.77 30.60 -5.19
CA ASP A 112 -19.80 31.33 -4.42
C ASP A 112 -19.23 32.58 -3.74
N GLU A 113 -18.01 32.46 -3.17
CA GLU A 113 -17.45 33.45 -2.26
C GLU A 113 -16.18 34.14 -2.82
N SER A 114 -15.72 33.76 -4.00
CA SER A 114 -14.47 34.27 -4.64
C SER A 114 -13.23 34.14 -3.77
N MET A 115 -13.20 33.13 -2.87
CA MET A 115 -12.12 32.85 -1.92
C MET A 115 -11.73 31.38 -1.99
N ASP A 116 -10.42 31.11 -1.94
CA ASP A 116 -9.89 29.74 -1.92
C ASP A 116 -9.64 29.29 -0.47
N LEU A 117 -10.39 28.30 0.00
CA LEU A 117 -10.26 27.78 1.37
C LEU A 117 -8.92 27.05 1.60
N ARG A 118 -8.21 26.68 0.56
CA ARG A 118 -6.90 25.98 0.66
C ARG A 118 -5.78 26.92 1.12
N GLU A 119 -5.98 28.24 1.01
CA GLU A 119 -5.04 29.26 1.49
C GLU A 119 -5.14 29.50 3.02
N ASP A 120 -6.22 29.07 3.66
CA ASP A 120 -6.41 29.13 5.10
C ASP A 120 -6.11 27.77 5.75
N PRO A 121 -5.01 27.63 6.54
CA PRO A 121 -4.65 26.36 7.14
C PRO A 121 -5.72 25.75 8.06
N MET A 122 -6.53 26.59 8.74
CA MET A 122 -7.62 26.11 9.61
C MET A 122 -8.79 25.58 8.78
N ALA A 123 -9.16 26.29 7.71
CA ALA A 123 -10.19 25.84 6.79
C ALA A 123 -9.74 24.55 6.07
N LEU A 124 -8.49 24.49 5.61
CA LEU A 124 -7.92 23.30 4.96
C LEU A 124 -7.96 22.07 5.87
N GLN A 125 -7.62 22.19 7.15
CA GLN A 125 -7.70 21.09 8.10
C GLN A 125 -9.14 20.56 8.24
N ARG A 126 -10.12 21.45 8.31
CA ARG A 126 -11.52 21.09 8.38
C ARG A 126 -12.04 20.45 7.08
N LEU A 127 -11.55 20.92 5.93
CA LEU A 127 -11.82 20.28 4.64
C LEU A 127 -11.30 18.85 4.59
N LYS A 128 -10.08 18.59 5.08
CA LYS A 128 -9.48 17.25 5.15
C LYS A 128 -10.35 16.29 5.97
N GLU A 129 -10.69 16.69 7.19
CA GLU A 129 -11.56 15.88 8.08
C GLU A 129 -12.93 15.59 7.46
N ALA A 130 -13.52 16.60 6.80
CA ALA A 130 -14.81 16.44 6.15
C ALA A 130 -14.75 15.58 4.88
N ALA A 131 -13.65 15.67 4.11
CA ALA A 131 -13.44 14.86 2.92
C ALA A 131 -13.25 13.39 3.27
N GLU A 132 -12.40 13.07 4.26
CA GLU A 132 -12.21 11.71 4.75
C GLU A 132 -13.54 11.11 5.24
N LYS A 133 -14.28 11.86 6.06
CA LYS A 133 -15.59 11.44 6.53
C LYS A 133 -16.56 11.17 5.38
N ALA A 134 -16.62 12.07 4.40
CA ALA A 134 -17.49 11.92 3.22
C ALA A 134 -17.10 10.68 2.39
N LYS A 135 -15.80 10.45 2.16
CA LYS A 135 -15.30 9.24 1.48
C LYS A 135 -15.76 7.97 2.18
N VAL A 136 -15.62 7.91 3.50
CA VAL A 136 -16.04 6.74 4.30
C VAL A 136 -17.55 6.54 4.21
N GLU A 137 -18.36 7.59 4.37
CA GLU A 137 -19.81 7.50 4.28
C GLU A 137 -20.29 7.07 2.89
N LEU A 138 -19.65 7.56 1.81
CA LEU A 138 -19.98 7.20 0.43
C LEU A 138 -19.64 5.74 0.08
N SER A 139 -18.86 5.04 0.90
CA SER A 139 -18.64 3.60 0.72
C SER A 139 -19.92 2.78 1.00
N SER A 140 -20.79 3.28 1.86
CA SER A 140 -22.08 2.62 2.22
C SER A 140 -23.31 3.37 1.73
N SER A 141 -23.26 4.72 1.65
CA SER A 141 -24.36 5.57 1.26
C SER A 141 -24.25 6.05 -0.18
N THR A 142 -25.37 6.37 -0.82
CA THR A 142 -25.39 6.91 -2.20
C THR A 142 -25.12 8.41 -2.25
N GLN A 143 -25.23 9.11 -1.13
CA GLN A 143 -24.91 10.53 -0.98
C GLN A 143 -24.60 10.85 0.48
N THR A 144 -23.87 11.96 0.69
CA THR A 144 -23.59 12.52 2.01
C THR A 144 -23.68 14.04 1.97
N GLU A 145 -24.04 14.65 3.10
CA GLU A 145 -24.02 16.10 3.30
C GLU A 145 -22.71 16.50 4.02
N ILE A 146 -21.95 17.37 3.40
CA ILE A 146 -20.78 18.01 3.99
C ILE A 146 -21.21 19.38 4.50
N ASN A 147 -21.19 19.57 5.83
CA ASN A 147 -21.63 20.78 6.49
C ASN A 147 -20.53 21.31 7.41
N LEU A 148 -19.91 22.42 6.99
CA LEU A 148 -18.83 23.10 7.70
C LEU A 148 -19.28 24.52 8.09
N PRO A 149 -19.98 24.66 9.24
CA PRO A 149 -20.35 25.99 9.73
C PRO A 149 -19.12 26.77 10.14
N TYR A 150 -19.11 28.09 9.86
CA TYR A 150 -17.99 28.97 10.19
C TYR A 150 -16.65 28.46 9.64
N VAL A 151 -16.64 28.01 8.37
CA VAL A 151 -15.44 27.45 7.75
C VAL A 151 -14.30 28.47 7.64
N THR A 152 -14.65 29.72 7.41
CA THR A 152 -13.73 30.87 7.42
C THR A 152 -14.48 32.14 7.79
N ALA A 153 -13.73 33.22 8.01
CA ALA A 153 -14.29 34.55 8.30
C ALA A 153 -13.76 35.57 7.30
N THR A 154 -14.67 36.41 6.80
CA THR A 154 -14.35 37.50 5.88
C THR A 154 -14.72 38.85 6.49
N ALA A 155 -14.37 39.96 5.83
CA ALA A 155 -14.80 41.29 6.23
C ALA A 155 -16.36 41.43 6.26
N SER A 156 -17.07 40.61 5.50
CA SER A 156 -18.53 40.55 5.48
C SER A 156 -19.15 39.62 6.53
N GLY A 157 -18.31 39.00 7.38
CA GLY A 157 -18.74 38.07 8.44
C GLY A 157 -18.28 36.61 8.19
N PRO A 158 -18.75 35.71 9.07
CA PRO A 158 -18.45 34.30 8.96
C PRO A 158 -19.10 33.66 7.73
N LYS A 159 -18.40 32.72 7.12
CA LYS A 159 -18.86 31.93 5.97
C LYS A 159 -19.07 30.48 6.33
N HIS A 160 -20.03 29.85 5.66
CA HIS A 160 -20.42 28.46 5.86
C HIS A 160 -20.28 27.71 4.53
N LEU A 161 -19.91 26.44 4.60
CA LEU A 161 -19.88 25.54 3.45
C LEU A 161 -20.88 24.41 3.69
N VAL A 162 -21.89 24.30 2.84
CA VAL A 162 -22.83 23.17 2.84
C VAL A 162 -22.94 22.64 1.43
N ARG A 163 -22.59 21.36 1.25
CA ARG A 163 -22.67 20.67 -0.04
C ARG A 163 -23.14 19.24 0.13
N THR A 164 -23.91 18.77 -0.82
CA THR A 164 -24.25 17.35 -0.95
C THR A 164 -23.36 16.75 -2.02
N LEU A 165 -22.62 15.69 -1.66
CA LEU A 165 -21.80 14.92 -2.56
C LEU A 165 -22.45 13.56 -2.78
N THR A 166 -22.71 13.20 -4.04
CA THR A 166 -23.20 11.87 -4.39
C THR A 166 -22.04 10.92 -4.65
N ARG A 167 -22.25 9.61 -4.43
CA ARG A 167 -21.26 8.58 -4.77
C ARG A 167 -20.86 8.66 -6.24
N ALA A 168 -21.82 8.80 -7.15
CA ALA A 168 -21.54 8.88 -8.58
C ALA A 168 -20.62 10.07 -8.93
N GLN A 169 -20.84 11.21 -8.30
CA GLN A 169 -20.00 12.39 -8.48
C GLN A 169 -18.59 12.17 -7.90
N PHE A 170 -18.48 11.60 -6.71
CA PHE A 170 -17.19 11.23 -6.12
C PHE A 170 -16.41 10.25 -6.99
N GLU A 171 -17.06 9.19 -7.48
CA GLU A 171 -16.43 8.19 -8.36
C GLU A 171 -16.00 8.81 -9.69
N GLN A 172 -16.74 9.77 -10.21
CA GLN A 172 -16.34 10.53 -11.40
C GLN A 172 -15.11 11.41 -11.14
N LEU A 173 -15.05 12.10 -10.01
CA LEU A 173 -13.89 12.91 -9.59
C LEU A 173 -12.65 12.04 -9.40
N ALA A 174 -12.81 10.84 -8.86
CA ALA A 174 -11.74 9.91 -8.54
C ALA A 174 -11.39 8.92 -9.69
N ASP A 175 -12.07 8.97 -10.84
CA ASP A 175 -11.93 7.95 -11.91
C ASP A 175 -10.48 7.73 -12.31
N LYS A 176 -9.69 8.80 -12.46
CA LYS A 176 -8.27 8.67 -12.82
C LYS A 176 -7.47 7.90 -11.77
N LEU A 177 -7.72 8.14 -10.46
CA LEU A 177 -7.05 7.42 -9.37
C LEU A 177 -7.44 5.94 -9.39
N ILE A 178 -8.74 5.66 -9.60
CA ILE A 178 -9.26 4.29 -9.71
C ILE A 178 -8.58 3.54 -10.85
N GLN A 179 -8.50 4.14 -12.04
CA GLN A 179 -7.87 3.51 -13.21
C GLN A 179 -6.36 3.32 -13.04
N ASN A 180 -5.68 4.20 -12.30
CA ASN A 180 -4.26 4.10 -12.03
C ASN A 180 -3.88 2.82 -11.25
N THR A 181 -4.80 2.22 -10.49
CA THR A 181 -4.54 0.95 -9.79
C THR A 181 -4.34 -0.24 -10.75
N ILE A 182 -4.83 -0.15 -11.99
CA ILE A 182 -4.83 -1.28 -12.93
C ILE A 182 -3.46 -1.51 -13.57
N LYS A 183 -2.69 -0.45 -13.81
CA LYS A 183 -1.37 -0.58 -14.43
C LYS A 183 -0.39 -1.41 -13.57
N PRO A 184 -0.24 -1.17 -12.25
CA PRO A 184 0.55 -2.05 -11.38
C PRO A 184 0.04 -3.50 -11.36
N CYS A 185 -1.29 -3.72 -11.39
CA CYS A 185 -1.85 -5.07 -11.47
C CYS A 185 -1.38 -5.82 -12.73
N GLN A 186 -1.40 -5.14 -13.88
CA GLN A 186 -0.92 -5.70 -15.14
C GLN A 186 0.58 -6.00 -15.10
N SER A 187 1.37 -5.12 -14.49
CA SER A 187 2.81 -5.32 -14.32
C SER A 187 3.09 -6.53 -13.43
N ALA A 188 2.44 -6.63 -12.28
CA ALA A 188 2.62 -7.76 -11.36
C ALA A 188 2.25 -9.10 -12.03
N LEU A 189 1.13 -9.17 -12.75
CA LEU A 189 0.75 -10.38 -13.51
C LEU A 189 1.79 -10.75 -14.56
N LYS A 190 2.29 -9.77 -15.30
CA LYS A 190 3.35 -9.97 -16.31
C LYS A 190 4.63 -10.49 -15.66
N ASP A 191 5.06 -9.91 -14.55
CA ASP A 191 6.29 -10.30 -13.85
C ASP A 191 6.17 -11.71 -13.25
N ALA A 192 4.96 -12.09 -12.81
CA ALA A 192 4.66 -13.47 -12.40
C ALA A 192 4.56 -14.45 -13.57
N GLY A 193 4.56 -13.98 -14.83
CA GLY A 193 4.32 -14.82 -16.01
C GLY A 193 2.88 -15.33 -16.12
N MET A 194 1.92 -14.62 -15.53
CA MET A 194 0.53 -15.01 -15.38
C MET A 194 -0.41 -14.02 -16.07
N THR A 195 -1.65 -14.45 -16.23
CA THR A 195 -2.77 -13.65 -16.71
C THR A 195 -3.84 -13.52 -15.62
N ALA A 196 -4.77 -12.57 -15.76
CA ALA A 196 -5.87 -12.42 -14.82
C ALA A 196 -6.75 -13.69 -14.67
N SER A 197 -6.76 -14.57 -15.68
CA SER A 197 -7.50 -15.85 -15.60
C SER A 197 -6.83 -16.90 -14.73
N ASP A 198 -5.53 -16.79 -14.51
CA ASP A 198 -4.76 -17.73 -13.68
C ASP A 198 -4.93 -17.44 -12.18
N ILE A 199 -5.47 -16.27 -11.84
CA ILE A 199 -5.77 -15.90 -10.46
C ILE A 199 -7.03 -16.63 -10.00
N ASP A 200 -6.95 -17.41 -8.93
CA ASP A 200 -8.10 -18.09 -8.36
C ASP A 200 -8.96 -17.19 -7.49
N GLU A 201 -8.31 -16.35 -6.69
CA GLU A 201 -9.00 -15.45 -5.76
C GLU A 201 -8.30 -14.10 -5.64
N VAL A 202 -9.10 -13.06 -5.35
CA VAL A 202 -8.60 -11.70 -5.10
C VAL A 202 -8.97 -11.28 -3.69
N ILE A 203 -7.96 -10.90 -2.91
CA ILE A 203 -8.10 -10.43 -1.53
C ILE A 203 -7.95 -8.93 -1.52
N LEU A 204 -8.90 -8.22 -0.91
CA LEU A 204 -8.84 -6.78 -0.72
C LEU A 204 -8.31 -6.46 0.67
N VAL A 205 -7.33 -5.57 0.72
CA VAL A 205 -6.67 -5.09 1.93
C VAL A 205 -6.66 -3.56 1.92
N GLY A 206 -6.73 -2.95 3.10
CA GLY A 206 -6.74 -1.50 3.26
C GLY A 206 -8.14 -0.88 3.15
N GLY A 207 -8.38 0.15 3.95
CA GLY A 207 -9.70 0.80 4.09
C GLY A 207 -10.25 1.38 2.80
N SER A 208 -9.39 1.85 1.88
CA SER A 208 -9.79 2.46 0.60
C SER A 208 -10.36 1.43 -0.40
N THR A 209 -10.14 0.13 -0.19
CA THR A 209 -10.78 -0.93 -0.98
C THR A 209 -12.28 -1.06 -0.71
N ARG A 210 -12.80 -0.39 0.30
CA ARG A 210 -14.25 -0.32 0.58
C ARG A 210 -15.00 0.57 -0.42
N ILE A 211 -14.31 1.40 -1.19
CA ILE A 211 -14.90 2.23 -2.24
C ILE A 211 -15.51 1.32 -3.31
N PRO A 212 -16.84 1.43 -3.60
CA PRO A 212 -17.52 0.51 -4.52
C PRO A 212 -16.91 0.49 -5.92
N ALA A 213 -16.46 1.63 -6.44
CA ALA A 213 -15.82 1.71 -7.76
C ALA A 213 -14.47 0.96 -7.79
N ILE A 214 -13.72 0.91 -6.70
CA ILE A 214 -12.50 0.08 -6.60
C ILE A 214 -12.88 -1.40 -6.70
N GLN A 215 -13.89 -1.85 -5.96
CA GLN A 215 -14.35 -3.25 -6.04
C GLN A 215 -14.79 -3.61 -7.45
N ALA A 216 -15.54 -2.72 -8.10
CA ALA A 216 -16.01 -2.93 -9.47
C ALA A 216 -14.86 -3.00 -10.50
N VAL A 217 -13.84 -2.16 -10.40
CA VAL A 217 -12.70 -2.18 -11.31
C VAL A 217 -11.85 -3.42 -11.11
N VAL A 218 -11.67 -3.86 -9.87
CA VAL A 218 -10.96 -5.11 -9.51
C VAL A 218 -11.71 -6.32 -10.09
N GLU A 219 -13.02 -6.42 -9.85
CA GLU A 219 -13.86 -7.49 -10.40
C GLU A 219 -13.81 -7.52 -11.93
N LYS A 220 -13.89 -6.38 -12.57
CA LYS A 220 -13.79 -6.26 -14.04
C LYS A 220 -12.43 -6.71 -14.56
N HIS A 221 -11.33 -6.35 -13.86
CA HIS A 221 -9.97 -6.67 -14.28
C HIS A 221 -9.64 -8.15 -14.13
N PHE A 222 -9.90 -8.72 -12.96
CA PHE A 222 -9.63 -10.13 -12.66
C PHE A 222 -10.75 -11.07 -13.10
N LYS A 223 -11.89 -10.55 -13.52
CA LYS A 223 -13.12 -11.30 -13.90
C LYS A 223 -13.61 -12.21 -12.77
N LYS A 224 -13.32 -11.86 -11.54
CA LYS A 224 -13.69 -12.56 -10.31
C LYS A 224 -14.06 -11.54 -9.25
N ALA A 225 -15.14 -11.82 -8.53
CA ALA A 225 -15.55 -11.01 -7.39
C ALA A 225 -14.49 -11.14 -6.27
N PRO A 226 -14.08 -10.02 -5.64
CA PRO A 226 -13.18 -10.07 -4.51
C PRO A 226 -13.70 -10.95 -3.38
N SER A 227 -12.79 -11.66 -2.72
CA SER A 227 -13.13 -12.52 -1.58
C SER A 227 -13.66 -11.68 -0.41
N LYS A 228 -14.78 -12.14 0.19
CA LYS A 228 -15.38 -11.52 1.38
C LYS A 228 -14.96 -12.23 2.68
N GLY A 229 -14.02 -13.15 2.59
CA GLY A 229 -13.63 -14.03 3.72
C GLY A 229 -12.75 -13.37 4.78
N VAL A 230 -12.26 -12.14 4.53
CA VAL A 230 -11.38 -11.41 5.44
C VAL A 230 -11.85 -9.96 5.63
N ASN A 231 -11.58 -9.42 6.81
CA ASN A 231 -11.77 -7.99 7.06
C ASN A 231 -10.53 -7.23 6.55
N PRO A 232 -10.68 -6.32 5.56
CA PRO A 232 -9.54 -5.61 4.99
C PRO A 232 -8.77 -4.72 5.98
N ASP A 233 -9.37 -4.36 7.11
CA ASP A 233 -8.73 -3.54 8.15
C ASP A 233 -7.91 -4.36 9.16
N GLU A 234 -8.18 -5.66 9.28
CA GLU A 234 -7.62 -6.53 10.33
C GLU A 234 -6.73 -7.65 9.79
N VAL A 235 -6.88 -8.00 8.52
CA VAL A 235 -6.26 -9.19 7.92
C VAL A 235 -4.74 -9.21 8.06
N VAL A 236 -4.09 -8.07 7.91
CA VAL A 236 -2.63 -7.92 8.08
C VAL A 236 -2.20 -8.21 9.52
N ALA A 237 -2.92 -7.66 10.50
CA ALA A 237 -2.63 -7.88 11.92
C ALA A 237 -2.81 -9.37 12.31
N VAL A 238 -3.85 -10.02 11.80
CA VAL A 238 -4.09 -11.45 11.98
C VAL A 238 -2.96 -12.27 11.37
N GLY A 239 -2.54 -11.98 10.15
CA GLY A 239 -1.44 -12.66 9.48
C GLY A 239 -0.09 -12.46 10.19
N ALA A 240 0.18 -11.25 10.68
CA ALA A 240 1.37 -10.99 11.49
C ALA A 240 1.35 -11.80 12.80
N ALA A 241 0.18 -11.97 13.44
CA ALA A 241 0.04 -12.81 14.63
C ALA A 241 0.29 -14.29 14.31
N ILE A 242 -0.22 -14.80 13.19
CA ILE A 242 0.02 -16.17 12.72
C ILE A 242 1.52 -16.38 12.50
N GLN A 243 2.20 -15.47 11.81
CA GLN A 243 3.65 -15.54 11.61
C GLN A 243 4.41 -15.51 12.94
N GLY A 244 3.93 -14.77 13.93
CA GLY A 244 4.44 -14.81 15.30
C GLY A 244 4.34 -16.20 15.91
N GLY A 245 3.20 -16.88 15.71
CA GLY A 245 2.97 -18.26 16.12
C GLY A 245 3.88 -19.27 15.40
N VAL A 246 4.17 -19.05 14.11
CA VAL A 246 5.16 -19.86 13.35
C VAL A 246 6.55 -19.71 13.95
N LEU A 247 6.97 -18.48 14.26
CA LEU A 247 8.29 -18.19 14.85
C LEU A 247 8.44 -18.70 16.29
N SER A 248 7.36 -18.84 17.04
CA SER A 248 7.36 -19.42 18.39
C SER A 248 7.24 -20.96 18.39
N GLY A 249 6.89 -21.55 17.25
CA GLY A 249 6.67 -22.99 17.10
C GLY A 249 5.26 -23.46 17.49
N ASP A 250 4.35 -22.52 17.74
CA ASP A 250 2.94 -22.81 18.06
C ASP A 250 2.14 -23.19 16.81
N VAL A 251 2.51 -22.61 15.66
CA VAL A 251 1.97 -22.95 14.33
C VAL A 251 3.05 -23.69 13.55
N LYS A 252 2.72 -24.86 13.03
CA LYS A 252 3.62 -25.74 12.28
C LYS A 252 3.18 -25.86 10.83
N ASP A 253 4.08 -26.37 10.01
CA ASP A 253 3.81 -26.73 8.60
C ASP A 253 3.44 -25.51 7.73
N VAL A 254 3.97 -24.33 8.04
CA VAL A 254 3.84 -23.11 7.24
C VAL A 254 5.22 -22.61 6.85
N LEU A 255 5.46 -22.51 5.55
CA LEU A 255 6.66 -21.92 4.95
C LEU A 255 6.28 -20.67 4.14
N LEU A 256 6.96 -19.56 4.43
CA LEU A 256 6.77 -18.31 3.75
C LEU A 256 8.00 -17.96 2.91
N LEU A 257 7.83 -17.85 1.61
CA LEU A 257 8.83 -17.37 0.65
C LEU A 257 8.39 -16.02 0.10
N ASP A 258 9.18 -15.01 0.38
CA ASP A 258 8.92 -13.63 -0.06
C ASP A 258 9.91 -13.22 -1.16
N VAL A 259 9.73 -12.04 -1.76
CA VAL A 259 10.59 -11.53 -2.84
C VAL A 259 11.13 -10.15 -2.49
N THR A 260 12.20 -9.75 -3.19
CA THR A 260 12.68 -8.37 -3.16
C THR A 260 11.70 -7.51 -3.97
N PRO A 261 11.07 -6.47 -3.39
CA PRO A 261 10.11 -5.65 -4.14
C PRO A 261 10.79 -4.77 -5.20
N LEU A 262 12.03 -4.38 -4.94
CA LEU A 262 12.83 -3.51 -5.79
C LEU A 262 14.11 -4.23 -6.23
N SER A 263 14.65 -3.85 -7.39
CA SER A 263 15.98 -4.29 -7.78
C SER A 263 17.03 -3.66 -6.86
N LEU A 264 18.01 -4.45 -6.43
CA LEU A 264 19.10 -3.98 -5.60
C LEU A 264 20.38 -3.92 -6.44
N GLY A 265 21.11 -2.84 -6.33
CA GLY A 265 22.33 -2.63 -7.10
C GLY A 265 23.28 -1.64 -6.42
N ILE A 266 24.28 -1.26 -7.17
CA ILE A 266 25.23 -0.23 -6.78
C ILE A 266 25.27 0.85 -7.84
N GLU A 267 25.46 2.08 -7.42
CA GLU A 267 25.78 3.19 -8.31
C GLU A 267 27.22 3.03 -8.81
N THR A 268 27.39 3.05 -10.12
CA THR A 268 28.70 3.00 -10.80
C THR A 268 29.01 4.35 -11.44
N MET A 269 30.21 4.46 -12.05
CA MET A 269 30.67 5.72 -12.66
C MET A 269 29.63 6.28 -13.64
N GLY A 270 29.34 7.58 -13.48
CA GLY A 270 28.36 8.30 -14.30
C GLY A 270 26.93 8.25 -13.76
N GLY A 271 26.73 7.83 -12.49
CA GLY A 271 25.40 7.78 -11.87
C GLY A 271 24.55 6.61 -12.35
N VAL A 272 25.16 5.59 -12.97
CA VAL A 272 24.45 4.45 -13.53
C VAL A 272 24.25 3.38 -12.46
N MET A 273 22.99 2.96 -12.24
CA MET A 273 22.67 1.83 -11.37
C MET A 273 23.07 0.51 -12.05
N THR A 274 24.01 -0.21 -11.45
CA THR A 274 24.37 -1.58 -11.85
C THR A 274 23.61 -2.56 -10.98
N ARG A 275 22.60 -3.22 -11.54
CA ARG A 275 21.75 -4.17 -10.81
C ARG A 275 22.52 -5.44 -10.47
N LEU A 276 22.39 -5.89 -9.23
CA LEU A 276 22.96 -7.14 -8.72
C LEU A 276 21.88 -8.19 -8.47
N ILE A 277 20.74 -7.75 -7.93
CA ILE A 277 19.58 -8.59 -7.64
C ILE A 277 18.37 -7.90 -8.27
N ASP A 278 17.68 -8.60 -9.16
CA ASP A 278 16.48 -8.07 -9.81
C ASP A 278 15.29 -8.05 -8.84
N SER A 279 14.37 -7.12 -9.07
CA SER A 279 13.06 -7.13 -8.38
C SER A 279 12.36 -8.47 -8.57
N ASN A 280 11.50 -8.82 -7.64
CA ASN A 280 10.77 -10.10 -7.61
C ASN A 280 11.69 -11.34 -7.53
N THR A 281 12.92 -11.19 -7.02
CA THR A 281 13.80 -12.33 -6.70
C THR A 281 13.43 -12.90 -5.34
N THR A 282 13.18 -14.21 -5.28
CA THR A 282 12.83 -14.91 -4.02
C THR A 282 13.92 -14.77 -2.98
N ILE A 283 13.55 -14.46 -1.74
CA ILE A 283 14.44 -14.34 -0.59
C ILE A 283 14.33 -15.54 0.36
N PRO A 284 15.45 -15.96 1.00
CA PRO A 284 16.76 -15.30 1.06
C PRO A 284 17.58 -15.49 -0.22
N THR A 285 18.23 -14.43 -0.67
CA THR A 285 19.14 -14.45 -1.83
C THR A 285 20.45 -13.75 -1.52
N LYS A 286 21.50 -14.04 -2.27
CA LYS A 286 22.81 -13.41 -2.14
C LYS A 286 23.48 -13.27 -3.49
N LYS A 287 23.99 -12.09 -3.80
CA LYS A 287 24.82 -11.84 -4.97
C LYS A 287 26.13 -11.20 -4.53
N SER A 288 27.22 -11.55 -5.20
CA SER A 288 28.55 -10.98 -4.97
C SER A 288 29.21 -10.68 -6.31
N GLU A 289 29.69 -9.46 -6.45
CA GLU A 289 30.43 -9.01 -7.63
C GLU A 289 31.70 -8.26 -7.18
N VAL A 290 32.69 -8.18 -8.03
CA VAL A 290 33.94 -7.47 -7.75
C VAL A 290 33.94 -6.15 -8.50
N PHE A 291 34.07 -5.07 -7.77
CA PHE A 291 34.16 -3.72 -8.31
C PHE A 291 35.51 -3.10 -7.93
N SER A 292 36.00 -2.19 -8.77
CA SER A 292 37.14 -1.36 -8.47
C SER A 292 36.73 0.09 -8.32
N THR A 293 37.53 0.89 -7.60
CA THR A 293 37.31 2.34 -7.51
C THR A 293 37.53 2.98 -8.86
N ALA A 294 36.73 4.00 -9.20
CA ALA A 294 36.85 4.77 -10.44
C ALA A 294 37.99 5.81 -10.39
N ALA A 295 38.41 6.21 -9.18
CA ALA A 295 39.48 7.18 -8.96
C ALA A 295 40.22 6.90 -7.67
N ASP A 296 41.49 7.39 -7.60
CA ASP A 296 42.27 7.35 -6.36
C ASP A 296 41.59 8.16 -5.25
N ASN A 297 41.66 7.65 -4.02
CA ASN A 297 41.04 8.26 -2.84
C ASN A 297 39.52 8.47 -2.93
N GLN A 298 38.79 7.66 -3.66
CA GLN A 298 37.35 7.68 -3.71
C GLN A 298 36.76 7.57 -2.29
N PRO A 299 35.98 8.54 -1.81
CA PRO A 299 35.55 8.60 -0.41
C PRO A 299 34.50 7.59 -0.03
N CYS A 300 33.78 7.06 -1.02
CA CYS A 300 32.78 6.00 -0.84
C CYS A 300 33.01 4.88 -1.83
N LEU A 301 32.93 3.64 -1.34
CA LEU A 301 33.14 2.45 -2.14
C LEU A 301 31.83 1.81 -2.63
N LEU A 302 30.73 2.08 -1.95
CA LEU A 302 29.45 1.44 -2.22
C LEU A 302 28.32 2.40 -1.95
N TYR A 303 27.49 2.65 -2.96
CA TYR A 303 26.16 3.22 -2.82
C TYR A 303 25.17 2.11 -3.17
N THR A 304 24.32 1.71 -2.22
CA THR A 304 23.18 0.84 -2.49
C THR A 304 22.04 1.71 -2.96
N SER A 305 21.45 1.39 -4.09
CA SER A 305 20.31 2.08 -4.67
C SER A 305 19.19 1.09 -4.95
N ASP A 306 17.97 1.48 -4.63
CA ASP A 306 16.76 0.78 -4.99
C ASP A 306 16.25 1.30 -6.33
N ALA A 307 15.62 0.46 -7.14
CA ALA A 307 15.08 0.86 -8.46
C ALA A 307 14.03 1.98 -8.41
N ALA A 308 13.55 2.35 -7.22
CA ALA A 308 12.67 3.50 -7.03
C ALA A 308 13.36 4.85 -7.35
N ASP A 309 14.70 4.91 -7.28
CA ASP A 309 15.49 6.10 -7.61
C ASP A 309 15.66 6.29 -9.12
N ASP A 310 15.39 5.27 -9.94
CA ASP A 310 15.49 5.33 -11.41
C ASP A 310 14.37 6.19 -12.06
N SER A 311 13.35 6.62 -11.31
CA SER A 311 12.25 7.43 -11.85
C SER A 311 12.58 8.93 -11.96
N GLN A 312 13.78 9.33 -11.56
CA GLN A 312 14.25 10.74 -11.64
C GLN A 312 15.36 10.97 -12.69
N CYS A 313 15.67 9.97 -13.52
CA CYS A 313 16.59 10.13 -14.65
C CYS A 313 15.87 10.20 -15.98
#